data_e73b921a0742ffd78974abc246bc01d4
#
_entry.id   e73b921a0742ffd78974abc246bc01d4
#
_cell.length_a   1.000
_cell.length_b   1.000
_cell.length_c   1.000
_cell.angle_alpha   90.00
_cell.angle_beta   90.00
_cell.angle_gamma   90.00
#
_symmetry.space_group_name_H-M   'P 1'
#
loop_
_entity.id
_entity.type
_entity.pdbx_description
1 polymer ?
#
loop_
_entity_poly.entity_id
_entity_poly.type
_entity_poly.pdbx_seq_one_letter_code
_entity_poly.pdbx_strand_id
1 'polypeptide(L)'
;MSRHDNAESCFLPYVDGLNVPFGGQPHRHGNVGAVVRYRVFVSGRVQGVFFRDTCRQIAEEHGVSGWVRNLPDGRVEAVFEGTQDDVQKLVDWTRHGPRRATVADVWVRQEQPEGLGTFQVR
;
A
#
# COMPACT_ATOMS: atom_id res chain seq x y z
N MET A 1 4.13 -7.37 -18.10
CA MET A 1 3.88 -6.53 -17.64
C MET A 1 4.03 -6.32 -16.98
N SER A 2 3.77 -7.02 -17.54
CA SER A 2 3.65 -6.31 -16.97
C SER A 2 3.84 -6.28 -16.31
N ARG A 3 3.40 -6.59 -16.91
CA ARG A 3 3.28 -6.07 -16.30
C ARG A 3 3.26 -5.71 -15.73
N HIS A 4 3.30 -6.04 -16.07
CA HIS A 4 3.17 -5.25 -15.38
C HIS A 4 3.24 -5.05 -14.86
N ASP A 5 3.19 -5.68 -15.59
CA ASP A 5 3.12 -4.92 -15.08
C ASP A 5 3.29 -4.65 -14.50
N ASN A 6 3.19 -5.10 -15.06
CA ASN A 6 3.17 -4.36 -14.53
C ASN A 6 3.51 -4.18 -14.09
N ALA A 7 3.46 -5.23 -14.70
CA ALA A 7 3.64 -4.56 -14.41
C ALA A 7 4.06 -4.40 -14.22
N GLU A 8 3.83 -4.16 -14.50
CA GLU A 8 3.98 -3.66 -14.29
C GLU A 8 4.44 -3.42 -14.02
N SER A 9 4.55 -4.59 -14.85
CA SER A 9 4.73 -3.92 -14.68
C SER A 9 5.15 -3.77 -14.47
N CYS A 10 5.02 -4.30 -14.92
CA CYS A 10 5.29 -3.56 -14.71
C CYS A 10 5.71 -3.58 -14.31
N PHE A 11 5.60 -3.59 -14.74
CA PHE A 11 5.87 -3.08 -14.30
C PHE A 11 6.56 -3.49 -13.76
N LEU A 12 6.73 -4.38 -14.44
CA LEU A 12 7.32 -3.97 -14.06
C LEU A 12 7.66 -4.24 -13.59
N PRO A 13 7.62 -4.65 -13.71
CA PRO A 13 8.10 -4.25 -13.31
C PRO A 13 8.54 -4.35 -12.72
N TYR A 14 8.34 -4.27 -13.18
CA TYR A 14 8.74 -3.72 -12.54
C TYR A 14 9.19 -3.92 -12.07
N VAL A 15 9.57 -4.64 -12.55
CA VAL A 15 10.01 -4.05 -12.21
C VAL A 15 10.36 -4.10 -11.93
N ASP A 16 10.15 -4.37 -11.98
CA ASP A 16 10.46 -3.73 -11.64
C ASP A 16 11.04 -3.55 -11.41
N GLY A 17 10.95 -4.37 -12.08
CA GLY A 17 11.34 -3.43 -11.89
C GLY A 17 11.91 -3.22 -11.80
N LEU A 18 12.14 -3.50 -12.24
CA LEU A 18 12.62 -2.65 -12.04
C LEU A 18 12.99 -2.46 -11.72
N ASN A 19 13.22 -2.74 -12.02
CA ASN A 19 13.62 -1.93 -11.48
C ASN A 19 14.14 -1.99 -11.00
N VAL A 20 14.35 -2.38 -11.39
CA VAL A 20 14.88 -1.92 -10.80
C VAL A 20 15.61 -2.01 -10.52
N PRO A 21 15.75 -2.42 -10.59
CA PRO A 21 16.34 -2.13 -10.08
C PRO A 21 16.87 -2.24 -9.65
N PHE A 22 17.07 -2.71 -9.65
CA PHE A 22 17.42 -2.27 -8.91
C PHE A 22 17.97 -2.53 -8.51
N GLY A 23 18.03 -3.11 -8.71
CA GLY A 23 18.47 -2.87 -8.10
C GLY A 23 19.13 -3.12 -7.64
N GLY A 24 19.33 -3.50 -7.44
CA GLY A 24 19.72 -3.27 -6.73
C GLY A 24 20.19 -3.57 -6.16
N GLN A 25 20.62 -3.79 -5.98
CA GLN A 25 20.90 -3.70 -5.12
C GLN A 25 21.16 -3.74 -4.44
N PRO A 26 21.45 -4.13 -4.18
CA PRO A 26 21.53 -3.96 -3.23
C PRO A 26 21.72 -3.96 -2.61
N HIS A 27 21.68 -3.95 -2.45
CA HIS A 27 21.52 -3.60 -1.60
C HIS A 27 21.32 -3.47 -0.90
N ARG A 28 21.35 -4.09 -0.78
CA ARG A 28 21.14 -3.75 0.11
C ARG A 28 21.21 -3.48 0.93
N HIS A 29 21.00 -3.52 1.38
CA HIS A 29 21.16 -2.99 2.30
C HIS A 29 20.96 -2.07 2.43
N GLY A 30 20.97 -2.38 2.08
CA GLY A 30 21.20 -0.97 1.93
C GLY A 30 20.10 -0.02 2.10
N ASN A 31 18.95 -0.42 1.91
CA ASN A 31 17.80 0.47 2.01
C ASN A 31 17.20 0.51 3.41
N VAL A 32 17.98 0.11 4.38
CA VAL A 32 17.57 0.27 5.76
C VAL A 32 17.26 1.75 6.00
N GLY A 33 16.06 2.05 6.45
CA GLY A 33 15.63 3.42 6.68
C GLY A 33 15.02 4.13 5.46
N ALA A 34 15.12 3.54 4.28
CA ALA A 34 14.47 4.13 3.10
C ALA A 34 12.95 4.03 3.26
N VAL A 35 12.27 5.14 3.02
CA VAL A 35 10.83 5.24 3.18
C VAL A 35 10.18 5.31 1.81
N VAL A 36 9.13 4.50 1.61
CA VAL A 36 8.30 4.55 0.41
C VAL A 36 6.89 4.95 0.80
N ARG A 37 6.12 5.42 -0.18
CA ARG A 37 4.72 5.79 0.00
C ARG A 37 3.90 5.18 -1.11
N TYR A 38 2.84 4.48 -0.75
CA TYR A 38 1.86 3.99 -1.71
C TYR A 38 0.49 4.53 -1.37
N ARG A 39 -0.22 4.95 -2.42
CA ARG A 39 -1.63 5.30 -2.34
C ARG A 39 -2.43 4.16 -2.91
N VAL A 40 -3.50 3.78 -2.22
CA VAL A 40 -4.31 2.61 -2.57
C VAL A 40 -5.77 3.02 -2.62
N PHE A 41 -6.46 2.62 -3.67
CA PHE A 41 -7.93 2.71 -3.76
C PHE A 41 -8.48 1.31 -3.78
N VAL A 42 -9.46 1.05 -2.93
CA VAL A 42 -10.07 -0.27 -2.79
C VAL A 42 -11.56 -0.14 -3.09
N SER A 43 -12.06 -0.96 -4.00
CA SER A 43 -13.47 -0.99 -4.34
C SER A 43 -14.09 -2.32 -3.94
N GLY A 44 -15.42 -2.34 -3.87
CA GLY A 44 -16.19 -3.49 -3.46
C GLY A 44 -16.99 -3.18 -2.22
N ARG A 45 -17.27 -4.21 -1.42
CA ARG A 45 -17.97 -4.03 -0.15
C ARG A 45 -16.94 -3.75 0.93
N VAL A 46 -16.54 -2.49 1.04
CA VAL A 46 -15.40 -2.09 1.88
C VAL A 46 -15.74 -1.01 2.89
N GLN A 47 -16.93 -0.41 2.81
CA GLN A 47 -17.40 0.53 3.83
C GLN A 47 -18.41 -0.16 4.75
N GLY A 48 -18.41 0.23 6.04
CA GLY A 48 -19.32 -0.34 7.02
C GLY A 48 -18.94 -1.74 7.46
N VAL A 49 -17.69 -2.16 7.21
CA VAL A 49 -17.20 -3.51 7.52
C VAL A 49 -15.91 -3.47 8.37
N PHE A 50 -15.69 -2.37 9.07
CA PHE A 50 -14.51 -2.14 9.92
C PHE A 50 -13.20 -2.09 9.15
N PHE A 51 -13.26 -1.72 7.86
CA PHE A 51 -12.05 -1.69 7.03
C PHE A 51 -11.03 -0.68 7.58
N ARG A 52 -11.47 0.52 7.88
CA ARG A 52 -10.56 1.59 8.32
C ARG A 52 -9.92 1.29 9.66
N ASP A 53 -10.69 0.79 10.60
CA ASP A 53 -10.18 0.52 11.94
C ASP A 53 -9.19 -0.64 11.93
N THR A 54 -9.51 -1.71 11.20
CA THR A 54 -8.60 -2.85 11.06
C THR A 54 -7.32 -2.44 10.33
N CYS A 55 -7.46 -1.60 9.30
CA CYS A 55 -6.31 -1.08 8.57
C CYS A 55 -5.37 -0.33 9.51
N ARG A 56 -5.92 0.54 10.38
CA ARG A 56 -5.11 1.27 11.35
C ARG A 56 -4.38 0.33 12.30
N GLN A 57 -5.06 -0.69 12.80
CA GLN A 57 -4.45 -1.65 13.71
C GLN A 57 -3.24 -2.34 13.06
N ILE A 58 -3.42 -2.80 11.83
CA ILE A 58 -2.34 -3.50 11.12
C ILE A 58 -1.19 -2.54 10.80
N ALA A 59 -1.51 -1.31 10.40
CA ALA A 59 -0.48 -0.31 10.14
C ALA A 59 0.34 -0.04 11.38
N GLU A 60 -0.30 0.10 12.53
CA GLU A 60 0.40 0.34 13.79
C GLU A 60 1.27 -0.84 14.19
N GLU A 61 0.80 -2.07 13.96
CA GLU A 61 1.58 -3.27 14.25
C GLU A 61 2.87 -3.33 13.44
N HIS A 62 2.85 -2.82 12.23
CA HIS A 62 4.01 -2.87 11.34
C HIS A 62 4.79 -1.55 11.29
N GLY A 63 4.40 -0.57 12.12
CA GLY A 63 5.10 0.71 12.14
C GLY A 63 4.90 1.53 10.88
N VAL A 64 3.79 1.32 10.18
CA VAL A 64 3.47 2.07 8.95
C VAL A 64 2.67 3.32 9.31
N SER A 65 3.08 4.45 8.76
CA SER A 65 2.38 5.72 8.91
C SER A 65 1.45 5.96 7.71
N GLY A 66 0.53 6.89 7.85
CA GLY A 66 -0.38 7.23 6.77
C GLY A 66 -1.78 7.54 7.25
N TRP A 67 -2.76 7.20 6.41
CA TRP A 67 -4.15 7.41 6.76
C TRP A 67 -5.05 6.56 5.86
N VAL A 68 -6.30 6.41 6.29
CA VAL A 68 -7.32 5.69 5.52
C VAL A 68 -8.64 6.43 5.69
N ARG A 69 -9.41 6.51 4.60
CA ARG A 69 -10.72 7.19 4.61
C ARG A 69 -11.69 6.52 3.65
N ASN A 70 -12.98 6.68 3.93
CA ASN A 70 -14.03 6.32 2.99
C ASN A 70 -14.20 7.45 1.97
N LEU A 71 -14.47 7.07 0.73
CA LEU A 71 -14.80 8.03 -0.33
C LEU A 71 -16.32 8.05 -0.55
N PRO A 72 -16.86 9.17 -1.07
CA PRO A 72 -18.31 9.27 -1.32
C PRO A 72 -18.84 8.24 -2.31
N ASP A 73 -17.98 7.72 -3.20
CA ASP A 73 -18.40 6.74 -4.22
C ASP A 73 -18.37 5.30 -3.71
N GLY A 74 -18.12 5.08 -2.43
CA GLY A 74 -18.14 3.76 -1.82
C GLY A 74 -16.78 3.10 -1.70
N ARG A 75 -15.74 3.67 -2.31
CA ARG A 75 -14.38 3.13 -2.19
C ARG A 75 -13.73 3.56 -0.89
N VAL A 76 -12.64 2.89 -0.57
CA VAL A 76 -11.73 3.29 0.51
C VAL A 76 -10.42 3.75 -0.12
N GLU A 77 -9.90 4.86 0.37
CA GLU A 77 -8.58 5.36 -0.03
C GLU A 77 -7.65 5.29 1.16
N ALA A 78 -6.44 4.80 0.93
CA ALA A 78 -5.42 4.72 1.98
C ALA A 78 -4.07 5.16 1.45
N VAL A 79 -3.25 5.69 2.35
CA VAL A 79 -1.87 6.05 2.07
C VAL A 79 -1.01 5.37 3.12
N PHE A 80 0.04 4.69 2.67
CA PHE A 80 0.96 3.97 3.56
C PHE A 80 2.38 4.45 3.33
N GLU A 81 3.05 4.85 4.42
CA GLU A 81 4.46 5.24 4.39
C GLU A 81 5.24 4.39 5.38
N GLY A 82 6.41 3.93 4.97
CA GLY A 82 7.27 3.11 5.80
C GLY A 82 8.30 2.40 4.96
N THR A 83 8.90 1.36 5.51
CA THR A 83 9.83 0.53 4.74
C THR A 83 9.07 -0.19 3.64
N GLN A 84 9.78 -0.55 2.57
CA GLN A 84 9.17 -1.25 1.45
C GLN A 84 8.45 -2.52 1.91
N ASP A 85 9.08 -3.32 2.76
CA ASP A 85 8.51 -4.57 3.22
C ASP A 85 7.24 -4.35 4.02
N ASP A 86 7.25 -3.40 4.94
CA ASP A 86 6.09 -3.15 5.80
C ASP A 86 4.93 -2.55 5.01
N VAL A 87 5.22 -1.60 4.13
CA VAL A 87 4.18 -1.00 3.30
C VAL A 87 3.57 -2.05 2.37
N GLN A 88 4.40 -2.94 1.82
CA GLN A 88 3.89 -4.02 0.97
C GLN A 88 2.91 -4.93 1.71
N LYS A 89 3.17 -5.20 2.99
CA LYS A 89 2.24 -6.00 3.80
C LYS A 89 0.88 -5.33 3.92
N LEU A 90 0.86 -4.02 4.08
CA LEU A 90 -0.40 -3.28 4.13
C LEU A 90 -1.12 -3.30 2.78
N VAL A 91 -0.39 -3.10 1.69
CA VAL A 91 -0.97 -3.17 0.34
C VAL A 91 -1.57 -4.56 0.11
N ASP A 92 -0.83 -5.61 0.45
CA ASP A 92 -1.33 -6.99 0.27
C ASP A 92 -2.57 -7.23 1.12
N TRP A 93 -2.59 -6.71 2.34
CA TRP A 93 -3.76 -6.85 3.21
C TRP A 93 -5.00 -6.19 2.58
N THR A 94 -4.84 -5.04 1.92
CA THR A 94 -5.99 -4.35 1.32
C THR A 94 -6.67 -5.19 0.24
N ARG A 95 -5.96 -6.14 -0.35
CA ARG A 95 -6.54 -7.02 -1.38
C ARG A 95 -7.56 -7.99 -0.81
N HIS A 96 -7.54 -8.19 0.48
CA HIS A 96 -8.49 -9.08 1.18
C HIS A 96 -9.40 -8.28 2.10
N GLY A 97 -8.85 -7.29 2.80
CA GLY A 97 -9.59 -6.51 3.78
C GLY A 97 -9.94 -7.33 5.01
N PRO A 98 -10.75 -6.75 5.89
CA PRO A 98 -11.23 -7.48 7.07
C PRO A 98 -12.23 -8.55 6.67
N ARG A 99 -12.57 -9.39 7.63
CA ARG A 99 -13.37 -10.58 7.40
C ARG A 99 -14.69 -10.32 6.70
N ARG A 100 -15.35 -9.19 6.99
CA ARG A 100 -16.65 -8.85 6.41
C ARG A 100 -16.58 -8.14 5.09
N ALA A 101 -15.38 -7.76 4.66
CA ALA A 101 -15.21 -7.04 3.41
C ALA A 101 -15.21 -8.02 2.24
N THR A 102 -15.65 -7.52 1.09
CA THR A 102 -15.49 -8.20 -0.19
C THR A 102 -14.79 -7.22 -1.11
N VAL A 103 -13.50 -7.44 -1.36
CA VAL A 103 -12.70 -6.56 -2.19
C VAL A 103 -12.88 -6.98 -3.65
N ALA A 104 -13.34 -6.04 -4.48
CA ALA A 104 -13.51 -6.27 -5.91
C ALA A 104 -12.25 -5.91 -6.67
N ASP A 105 -11.66 -4.75 -6.37
CA ASP A 105 -10.49 -4.24 -7.06
C ASP A 105 -9.62 -3.44 -6.11
N VAL A 106 -8.30 -3.48 -6.36
CA VAL A 106 -7.33 -2.67 -5.67
C VAL A 106 -6.46 -1.97 -6.70
N TRP A 107 -6.31 -0.67 -6.57
CA TRP A 107 -5.49 0.14 -7.44
C TRP A 107 -4.42 0.81 -6.60
N VAL A 108 -3.14 0.69 -7.02
CA VAL A 108 -1.98 1.10 -6.21
C VAL A 108 -1.11 2.04 -7.03
N ARG A 109 -0.67 3.13 -6.38
CA ARG A 109 0.25 4.08 -7.01
C ARG A 109 1.34 4.47 -6.01
N GLN A 110 2.59 4.46 -6.47
CA GLN A 110 3.69 4.94 -5.65
C GLN A 110 3.78 6.46 -5.75
N GLU A 111 4.07 7.10 -4.62
CA GLU A 111 4.17 8.55 -4.52
C GLU A 111 5.41 8.92 -3.71
N GLN A 112 5.73 10.22 -3.68
CA GLN A 112 6.80 10.74 -2.83
C GLN A 112 6.32 10.72 -1.38
N PRO A 113 7.15 10.23 -0.45
CA PRO A 113 6.82 10.29 0.98
C PRO A 113 6.69 11.73 1.47
N GLU A 114 5.80 11.93 2.43
CA GLU A 114 5.61 13.24 3.07
C GLU A 114 6.19 13.31 4.48
N GLY A 115 6.65 12.17 5.03
CA GLY A 115 7.20 12.15 6.37
C GLY A 115 6.14 12.06 7.46
N LEU A 116 5.05 11.33 7.18
CA LEU A 116 3.99 11.15 8.18
C LEU A 116 4.51 10.34 9.36
N GLY A 117 4.08 10.69 10.58
CA GLY A 117 4.57 10.07 11.78
C GLY A 117 3.61 9.10 12.45
N THR A 118 2.33 9.14 12.07
CA THR A 118 1.31 8.29 12.68
C THR A 118 0.38 7.74 11.61
N PHE A 119 -0.48 6.80 12.00
CA PHE A 119 -1.55 6.33 11.12
C PHE A 119 -2.89 6.83 11.64
N GLN A 120 -3.66 7.45 10.75
CA GLN A 120 -4.93 8.08 11.11
C GLN A 120 -6.08 7.49 10.32
N VAL A 121 -7.23 7.41 10.98
CA VAL A 121 -8.52 7.15 10.33
C VAL A 121 -9.19 8.49 10.08
N ARG A 122 -9.55 8.76 8.86
CA ARG A 122 -10.17 10.03 8.47
C ARG A 122 -11.61 9.87 8.03
#